data_92a0630bb5076a8df64305341dfa2d2d
#
_entry.id   92a0630bb5076a8df64305341dfa2d2d
#
_cell.length_a   1.000
_cell.length_b   1.000
_cell.length_c   1.000
_cell.angle_alpha   90.00
_cell.angle_beta   90.00
_cell.angle_gamma   90.00
#
_symmetry.space_group_name_H-M   'P 1'
#
loop_
_entity.id
_entity.type
_entity.pdbx_description
1 polymer ?
#
loop_
_entity_poly.entity_id
_entity_poly.type
_entity_poly.pdbx_seq_one_letter_code
_entity_poly.pdbx_strand_id
1 'polypeptide(L)'
;MRIPDRIAAAGMALALAMAAAGAHPSPQSEVLLEGRAGSVHAELTLPLAELELAFARPLVDPPAAGAAGRPGLPSDADVAAYLAAHIRPVSPDGRAWLVKVDGLDRFTFGDDAIAHHVNSHLTVVALRAAPDAPARVLGTLHFGQRSLEVRGADPRWWAGCADLFLLGMTHIAEGADHLLFLLTLLLPAALLAGDGRWGRFGGRRHLAVYLLKVVSAFTLGHSLTLALGALGAVRVPARPVEFAIAASILVSALHAWRPLFPGREGWVAAGFGLVHGLAFASAIADLRLDGARLAAGVLAFNLGIEAIQALLVAIVAPLLVLTAGNPSYRVARKIGAVLAGVMAVVWMAQRA
;
A
#
# COMPACT_ATOMS: atom_id res chain seq x y z
N MET A 1 25.17 5.94 28.85
CA MET A 1 24.82 5.86 27.43
C MET A 1 24.87 7.26 26.84
N ARG A 2 25.73 7.50 25.87
CA ARG A 2 25.92 8.83 25.26
C ARG A 2 24.68 9.20 24.41
N ILE A 3 24.40 10.50 24.19
CA ILE A 3 23.26 10.95 23.40
C ILE A 3 23.17 10.22 22.04
N PRO A 4 24.26 10.00 21.28
CA PRO A 4 24.27 9.25 20.03
C PRO A 4 23.80 7.80 20.18
N ASP A 5 24.11 7.14 21.31
CA ASP A 5 23.69 5.75 21.54
C ASP A 5 22.17 5.64 21.79
N ARG A 6 21.60 6.67 22.44
CA ARG A 6 20.13 6.74 22.67
C ARG A 6 19.39 7.00 21.36
N ILE A 7 19.92 7.83 20.48
CA ILE A 7 19.34 8.11 19.17
C ILE A 7 19.41 6.86 18.28
N ALA A 8 20.56 6.15 18.27
CA ALA A 8 20.69 4.90 17.54
C ALA A 8 19.73 3.81 18.06
N ALA A 9 19.58 3.72 19.39
CA ALA A 9 18.64 2.80 20.03
C ALA A 9 17.17 3.15 19.72
N ALA A 10 16.81 4.44 19.70
CA ALA A 10 15.46 4.90 19.36
C ALA A 10 15.14 4.63 17.88
N GLY A 11 16.09 4.87 16.96
CA GLY A 11 15.93 4.52 15.56
C GLY A 11 15.78 3.02 15.32
N MET A 12 16.49 2.21 16.12
CA MET A 12 16.36 0.75 16.07
C MET A 12 15.04 0.26 16.68
N ALA A 13 14.58 0.88 17.77
CA ALA A 13 13.28 0.58 18.36
C ALA A 13 12.13 0.93 17.42
N LEU A 14 12.23 2.04 16.67
CA LEU A 14 11.28 2.41 15.63
C LEU A 14 11.30 1.41 14.48
N ALA A 15 12.47 1.00 14.00
CA ALA A 15 12.60 -0.03 12.96
C ALA A 15 12.05 -1.39 13.42
N LEU A 16 12.25 -1.76 14.69
CA LEU A 16 11.69 -2.98 15.29
C LEU A 16 10.16 -2.90 15.45
N ALA A 17 9.63 -1.75 15.87
CA ALA A 17 8.19 -1.54 15.98
C ALA A 17 7.51 -1.64 14.61
N MET A 18 8.16 -1.14 13.54
CA MET A 18 7.68 -1.26 12.18
C MET A 18 7.82 -2.67 11.60
N ALA A 19 8.87 -3.41 12.00
CA ALA A 19 9.03 -4.81 11.61
C ALA A 19 8.01 -5.75 12.29
N ALA A 20 7.46 -5.34 13.44
CA ALA A 20 6.37 -6.07 14.11
C ALA A 20 4.99 -5.78 13.48
N ALA A 21 4.86 -4.72 12.68
CA ALA A 21 3.69 -4.49 11.86
C ALA A 21 3.74 -5.51 10.70
N GLY A 22 2.79 -6.41 10.64
CA GLY A 22 2.68 -7.36 9.53
C GLY A 22 2.59 -6.60 8.19
N ALA A 23 3.34 -7.02 7.17
CA ALA A 23 3.05 -6.56 5.81
C ALA A 23 1.83 -7.31 5.34
N HIS A 24 0.72 -6.65 5.35
CA HIS A 24 -0.49 -7.16 4.75
C HIS A 24 -0.63 -6.55 3.37
N PRO A 25 -0.98 -7.33 2.33
CA PRO A 25 -1.54 -6.74 1.13
C PRO A 25 -2.69 -5.85 1.62
N SER A 26 -2.68 -4.59 1.23
CA SER A 26 -3.79 -3.70 1.58
C SER A 26 -5.02 -4.24 0.88
N PRO A 27 -5.94 -4.92 1.56
CA PRO A 27 -7.17 -5.36 0.93
C PRO A 27 -7.91 -4.09 0.57
N GLN A 28 -8.28 -3.99 -0.68
CA GLN A 28 -8.99 -2.84 -1.20
C GLN A 28 -10.40 -3.28 -1.50
N SER A 29 -11.34 -2.73 -0.76
CA SER A 29 -12.72 -2.74 -1.15
C SER A 29 -12.97 -1.56 -2.08
N GLU A 30 -13.81 -1.76 -3.07
CA GLU A 30 -14.27 -0.73 -3.97
C GLU A 30 -15.79 -0.62 -3.88
N VAL A 31 -16.28 0.60 -3.83
CA VAL A 31 -17.71 0.91 -3.89
C VAL A 31 -17.93 1.87 -5.05
N LEU A 32 -18.55 1.38 -6.11
CA LEU A 32 -18.94 2.19 -7.25
C LEU A 32 -20.43 2.53 -7.12
N LEU A 33 -20.73 3.81 -7.00
CA LEU A 33 -22.09 4.33 -6.92
C LEU A 33 -22.54 4.85 -8.30
N GLU A 34 -23.73 4.44 -8.73
CA GLU A 34 -24.38 4.97 -9.94
C GLU A 34 -25.70 5.62 -9.56
N GLY A 35 -25.83 6.91 -9.87
CA GLY A 35 -27.09 7.66 -9.69
C GLY A 35 -28.13 7.24 -10.72
N ARG A 36 -29.32 6.84 -10.27
CA ARG A 36 -30.51 6.57 -11.10
C ARG A 36 -31.67 7.40 -10.60
N ALA A 37 -32.71 7.58 -11.43
CA ALA A 37 -33.87 8.34 -11.01
C ALA A 37 -34.55 7.71 -9.78
N GLY A 38 -34.41 8.39 -8.62
CA GLY A 38 -35.00 7.95 -7.35
C GLY A 38 -34.27 6.84 -6.62
N SER A 39 -33.12 6.37 -7.10
CA SER A 39 -32.30 5.34 -6.46
C SER A 39 -30.81 5.52 -6.74
N VAL A 40 -29.99 4.81 -5.98
CA VAL A 40 -28.56 4.68 -6.24
C VAL A 40 -28.25 3.21 -6.38
N HIS A 41 -27.66 2.81 -7.48
CA HIS A 41 -27.10 1.49 -7.65
C HIS A 41 -25.68 1.50 -7.08
N ALA A 42 -25.34 0.52 -6.26
CA ALA A 42 -24.00 0.36 -5.69
C ALA A 42 -23.44 -1.00 -6.10
N GLU A 43 -22.29 -0.98 -6.76
CA GLU A 43 -21.48 -2.17 -7.02
C GLU A 43 -20.35 -2.19 -5.96
N LEU A 44 -20.26 -3.29 -5.23
CA LEU A 44 -19.28 -3.48 -4.17
C LEU A 44 -18.34 -4.62 -4.53
N THR A 45 -17.06 -4.32 -4.62
CA THR A 45 -16.00 -5.33 -4.70
C THR A 45 -15.36 -5.46 -3.32
N LEU A 46 -15.52 -6.62 -2.68
CA LEU A 46 -15.04 -6.88 -1.33
C LEU A 46 -14.05 -8.05 -1.35
N PRO A 47 -12.90 -7.94 -0.66
CA PRO A 47 -11.97 -9.05 -0.51
C PRO A 47 -12.63 -10.19 0.26
N LEU A 48 -12.66 -11.38 -0.34
CA LEU A 48 -13.32 -12.55 0.24
C LEU A 48 -12.78 -12.91 1.63
N ALA A 49 -11.45 -12.85 1.80
CA ALA A 49 -10.79 -13.15 3.07
C ALA A 49 -11.27 -12.29 4.24
N GLU A 50 -11.59 -11.02 3.99
CA GLU A 50 -12.10 -10.11 5.03
C GLU A 50 -13.55 -10.36 5.35
N LEU A 51 -14.33 -10.66 4.32
CA LEU A 51 -15.71 -11.03 4.50
C LEU A 51 -15.82 -12.37 5.28
N GLU A 52 -14.92 -13.32 5.04
CA GLU A 52 -14.79 -14.56 5.81
C GLU A 52 -14.48 -14.30 7.29
N LEU A 53 -13.61 -13.33 7.58
CA LEU A 53 -13.33 -12.88 8.94
C LEU A 53 -14.60 -12.32 9.61
N ALA A 54 -15.34 -11.49 8.90
CA ALA A 54 -16.57 -10.89 9.41
C ALA A 54 -17.65 -11.94 9.72
N PHE A 55 -17.71 -13.01 8.94
CA PHE A 55 -18.61 -14.14 9.15
C PHE A 55 -18.07 -15.18 10.15
N ALA A 56 -16.78 -15.11 10.49
CA ALA A 56 -16.05 -16.16 11.22
C ALA A 56 -16.23 -17.58 10.61
N ARG A 57 -16.41 -17.64 9.29
CA ARG A 57 -16.66 -18.86 8.50
C ARG A 57 -16.09 -18.71 7.10
N PRO A 58 -15.62 -19.81 6.45
CA PRO A 58 -15.27 -19.77 5.05
C PRO A 58 -16.51 -19.47 4.20
N LEU A 59 -16.33 -18.67 3.15
CA LEU A 59 -17.36 -18.33 2.17
C LEU A 59 -17.25 -19.17 0.90
N VAL A 60 -16.14 -19.90 0.73
CA VAL A 60 -15.85 -20.79 -0.38
C VAL A 60 -15.29 -22.10 0.13
N ASP A 61 -15.65 -23.21 -0.51
CA ASP A 61 -15.06 -24.51 -0.16
C ASP A 61 -13.57 -24.56 -0.52
N PRO A 62 -12.69 -24.92 0.40
CA PRO A 62 -11.29 -25.14 0.07
C PRO A 62 -11.15 -26.37 -0.84
N PRO A 63 -10.25 -26.34 -1.86
CA PRO A 63 -10.19 -27.32 -2.94
C PRO A 63 -9.82 -28.76 -2.55
N ALA A 64 -9.61 -29.09 -1.28
CA ALA A 64 -9.08 -30.43 -0.90
C ALA A 64 -9.51 -30.95 0.48
N ALA A 65 -10.76 -30.84 0.90
CA ALA A 65 -11.12 -31.47 2.17
C ALA A 65 -12.48 -32.20 2.11
N GLY A 66 -12.39 -33.50 2.31
CA GLY A 66 -13.53 -34.41 2.33
C GLY A 66 -14.68 -33.97 3.23
N ALA A 67 -15.87 -34.23 2.75
CA ALA A 67 -17.17 -33.75 3.23
C ALA A 67 -17.64 -34.34 4.57
N ALA A 68 -16.84 -34.32 5.62
CA ALA A 68 -17.25 -34.79 6.94
C ALA A 68 -17.18 -33.69 7.98
N GLY A 69 -18.34 -33.10 8.32
CA GLY A 69 -18.52 -32.39 9.58
C GLY A 69 -18.20 -30.88 9.60
N ARG A 70 -18.40 -30.14 8.48
CA ARG A 70 -18.22 -28.69 8.44
C ARG A 70 -19.55 -27.93 8.62
N PRO A 71 -19.54 -26.79 9.34
CA PRO A 71 -20.70 -25.89 9.26
C PRO A 71 -20.88 -25.47 7.79
N GLY A 72 -22.10 -25.58 7.27
CA GLY A 72 -22.41 -25.22 5.89
C GLY A 72 -21.98 -23.79 5.56
N LEU A 73 -21.60 -23.55 4.32
CA LEU A 73 -21.28 -22.21 3.83
C LEU A 73 -22.46 -21.27 4.08
N PRO A 74 -22.22 -19.97 4.41
CA PRO A 74 -23.28 -18.98 4.45
C PRO A 74 -24.01 -18.94 3.09
N SER A 75 -25.33 -18.92 3.14
CA SER A 75 -26.13 -18.75 1.92
C SER A 75 -25.97 -17.33 1.37
N ASP A 76 -26.30 -17.12 0.09
CA ASP A 76 -26.33 -15.78 -0.50
C ASP A 76 -27.29 -14.85 0.26
N ALA A 77 -28.37 -15.40 0.83
CA ALA A 77 -29.29 -14.67 1.68
C ALA A 77 -28.62 -14.19 2.98
N ASP A 78 -27.76 -15.00 3.61
CA ASP A 78 -27.02 -14.61 4.82
C ASP A 78 -26.02 -13.49 4.52
N VAL A 79 -25.29 -13.59 3.40
CA VAL A 79 -24.35 -12.55 2.97
C VAL A 79 -25.08 -11.26 2.61
N ALA A 80 -26.20 -11.36 1.88
CA ALA A 80 -27.04 -10.20 1.54
C ALA A 80 -27.59 -9.50 2.79
N ALA A 81 -28.06 -10.29 3.77
CA ALA A 81 -28.55 -9.76 5.03
C ALA A 81 -27.44 -9.05 5.83
N TYR A 82 -26.24 -9.64 5.86
CA TYR A 82 -25.10 -9.02 6.49
C TYR A 82 -24.73 -7.68 5.84
N LEU A 83 -24.60 -7.63 4.51
CA LEU A 83 -24.28 -6.40 3.79
C LEU A 83 -25.35 -5.32 4.01
N ALA A 84 -26.65 -5.68 3.92
CA ALA A 84 -27.76 -4.76 4.16
C ALA A 84 -27.75 -4.20 5.60
N ALA A 85 -27.31 -4.98 6.59
CA ALA A 85 -27.23 -4.55 7.98
C ALA A 85 -26.04 -3.58 8.24
N HIS A 86 -24.95 -3.70 7.47
CA HIS A 86 -23.71 -2.93 7.70
C HIS A 86 -23.56 -1.74 6.76
N ILE A 87 -24.24 -1.75 5.61
CA ILE A 87 -24.28 -0.60 4.68
C ILE A 87 -25.52 0.23 5.03
N ARG A 88 -25.30 1.39 5.62
CA ARG A 88 -26.39 2.25 6.14
C ARG A 88 -26.37 3.63 5.48
N PRO A 89 -26.79 3.75 4.21
CA PRO A 89 -26.88 5.05 3.56
C PRO A 89 -28.01 5.87 4.18
N VAL A 90 -27.72 7.15 4.41
CA VAL A 90 -28.69 8.12 4.91
C VAL A 90 -28.71 9.34 4.01
N SER A 91 -29.87 9.94 3.82
CA SER A 91 -30.00 11.21 3.12
C SER A 91 -29.52 12.37 4.00
N PRO A 92 -29.24 13.57 3.43
CA PRO A 92 -28.80 14.74 4.21
C PRO A 92 -29.75 15.16 5.32
N ASP A 93 -31.03 14.83 5.21
CA ASP A 93 -32.06 15.08 6.23
C ASP A 93 -32.14 13.94 7.29
N GLY A 94 -31.19 12.99 7.25
CA GLY A 94 -31.08 11.90 8.22
C GLY A 94 -32.00 10.71 7.98
N ARG A 95 -32.74 10.65 6.86
CA ARG A 95 -33.59 9.50 6.53
C ARG A 95 -32.76 8.34 6.04
N ALA A 96 -32.96 7.16 6.59
CA ALA A 96 -32.32 5.94 6.12
C ALA A 96 -32.89 5.52 4.75
N TRP A 97 -31.99 5.11 3.86
CA TRP A 97 -32.39 4.50 2.58
C TRP A 97 -32.59 3.00 2.76
N LEU A 98 -33.50 2.46 1.98
CA LEU A 98 -33.68 1.02 1.91
C LEU A 98 -32.55 0.43 1.06
N VAL A 99 -31.79 -0.49 1.66
CA VAL A 99 -30.75 -1.25 0.95
C VAL A 99 -31.36 -2.57 0.49
N LYS A 100 -31.25 -2.84 -0.80
CA LYS A 100 -31.66 -4.12 -1.42
C LYS A 100 -30.45 -4.69 -2.15
N VAL A 101 -30.09 -5.92 -1.86
CA VAL A 101 -29.02 -6.64 -2.55
C VAL A 101 -29.66 -7.42 -3.71
N ASP A 102 -29.31 -7.06 -4.95
CA ASP A 102 -29.92 -7.62 -6.16
C ASP A 102 -29.16 -8.84 -6.68
N GLY A 103 -27.88 -9.02 -6.35
CA GLY A 103 -27.08 -10.16 -6.77
C GLY A 103 -25.77 -10.25 -5.98
N LEU A 104 -25.22 -11.44 -5.93
CA LEU A 104 -23.92 -11.75 -5.33
C LEU A 104 -23.16 -12.69 -6.26
N ASP A 105 -22.00 -12.23 -6.72
CA ASP A 105 -21.07 -13.03 -7.49
C ASP A 105 -19.82 -13.32 -6.66
N ARG A 106 -19.42 -14.59 -6.58
CA ARG A 106 -18.24 -15.03 -5.86
C ARG A 106 -17.18 -15.46 -6.86
N PHE A 107 -16.05 -14.79 -6.85
CA PHE A 107 -14.90 -15.14 -7.69
C PHE A 107 -13.77 -15.67 -6.83
N THR A 108 -13.34 -16.90 -7.09
CA THR A 108 -12.06 -17.41 -6.59
C THR A 108 -11.07 -17.37 -7.73
N PHE A 109 -10.12 -16.47 -7.67
CA PHE A 109 -8.90 -16.60 -8.45
C PHE A 109 -8.03 -17.63 -7.74
N GLY A 110 -7.83 -18.77 -8.40
CA GLY A 110 -7.20 -19.95 -7.85
C GLY A 110 -6.08 -19.69 -6.87
N ASP A 111 -6.12 -20.43 -5.79
CA ASP A 111 -5.19 -20.57 -4.68
C ASP A 111 -5.12 -19.49 -3.61
N ASP A 112 -5.85 -19.81 -2.58
CA ASP A 112 -5.48 -19.83 -1.19
C ASP A 112 -5.26 -18.52 -0.45
N ALA A 113 -6.35 -18.24 0.26
CA ALA A 113 -6.30 -18.08 1.70
C ALA A 113 -5.10 -17.32 2.24
N ILE A 114 -5.04 -16.06 1.98
CA ILE A 114 -4.31 -15.20 2.88
C ILE A 114 -5.29 -14.80 3.99
N ALA A 115 -5.41 -15.69 4.99
CA ALA A 115 -6.04 -15.39 6.25
C ALA A 115 -5.12 -14.46 7.03
N HIS A 116 -5.21 -13.18 6.84
CA HIS A 116 -4.51 -12.22 7.66
C HIS A 116 -5.49 -11.20 8.21
N HIS A 117 -5.49 -11.06 9.53
CA HIS A 117 -6.16 -9.98 10.25
C HIS A 117 -5.59 -8.65 9.80
N VAL A 118 -6.37 -7.87 9.06
CA VAL A 118 -5.90 -6.64 8.45
C VAL A 118 -6.45 -5.46 9.23
N ASN A 119 -5.57 -4.75 9.92
CA ASN A 119 -5.90 -3.46 10.55
C ASN A 119 -5.84 -2.28 9.55
N SER A 120 -5.47 -2.52 8.31
CA SER A 120 -5.28 -1.51 7.26
C SER A 120 -6.26 -1.69 6.09
N HIS A 121 -7.55 -1.87 6.41
CA HIS A 121 -8.58 -1.94 5.37
C HIS A 121 -8.88 -0.56 4.80
N LEU A 122 -8.76 -0.42 3.49
CA LEU A 122 -9.08 0.78 2.75
C LEU A 122 -10.18 0.48 1.73
N THR A 123 -11.26 1.25 1.78
CA THR A 123 -12.33 1.19 0.78
C THR A 123 -12.32 2.46 -0.05
N VAL A 124 -12.15 2.35 -1.35
CA VAL A 124 -12.29 3.47 -2.28
C VAL A 124 -13.75 3.59 -2.68
N VAL A 125 -14.31 4.79 -2.55
CA VAL A 125 -15.68 5.10 -2.94
C VAL A 125 -15.65 5.99 -4.17
N ALA A 126 -16.28 5.55 -5.25
CA ALA A 126 -16.37 6.29 -6.50
C ALA A 126 -17.84 6.51 -6.90
N LEU A 127 -18.12 7.60 -7.59
CA LEU A 127 -19.42 7.94 -8.15
C LEU A 127 -19.35 8.01 -9.67
N ARG A 128 -20.26 7.35 -10.33
CA ARG A 128 -20.53 7.46 -11.77
C ARG A 128 -21.87 8.13 -11.98
N ALA A 129 -21.91 9.19 -12.75
CA ALA A 129 -23.14 9.96 -12.99
C ALA A 129 -24.11 9.23 -13.91
N ALA A 130 -23.63 8.36 -14.80
CA ALA A 130 -24.38 7.51 -15.72
C ALA A 130 -23.56 6.26 -16.06
N PRO A 131 -24.17 5.14 -16.55
CA PRO A 131 -23.46 3.88 -16.82
C PRO A 131 -22.22 4.02 -17.69
N ASP A 132 -22.23 4.89 -18.67
CA ASP A 132 -21.12 5.14 -19.60
C ASP A 132 -20.25 6.36 -19.21
N ALA A 133 -20.58 7.04 -18.13
CA ALA A 133 -19.79 8.19 -17.66
C ALA A 133 -18.55 7.72 -16.89
N PRO A 134 -17.44 8.47 -16.96
CA PRO A 134 -16.27 8.15 -16.15
C PRO A 134 -16.59 8.26 -14.66
N ALA A 135 -16.07 7.32 -13.88
CA ALA A 135 -16.20 7.34 -12.44
C ALA A 135 -15.33 8.47 -11.85
N ARG A 136 -15.73 8.96 -10.69
CA ARG A 136 -15.00 9.94 -9.92
C ARG A 136 -14.83 9.44 -8.50
N VAL A 137 -13.61 9.43 -7.98
CA VAL A 137 -13.34 9.14 -6.58
C VAL A 137 -13.97 10.22 -5.71
N LEU A 138 -14.77 9.78 -4.75
CA LEU A 138 -15.39 10.66 -3.74
C LEU A 138 -14.58 10.73 -2.47
N GLY A 139 -13.80 9.68 -2.19
CA GLY A 139 -12.98 9.56 -1.01
C GLY A 139 -12.74 8.11 -0.64
N THR A 140 -12.17 7.92 0.54
CA THR A 140 -11.83 6.60 1.08
C THR A 140 -12.43 6.41 2.46
N LEU A 141 -12.85 5.17 2.75
CA LEU A 141 -13.22 4.74 4.09
C LEU A 141 -12.07 3.88 4.65
N HIS A 142 -11.72 4.10 5.90
CA HIS A 142 -10.70 3.34 6.61
C HIS A 142 -11.07 3.26 8.10
N PHE A 143 -10.28 2.57 8.91
CA PHE A 143 -10.57 2.33 10.33
C PHE A 143 -10.94 3.62 11.10
N GLY A 144 -10.28 4.74 10.81
CA GLY A 144 -10.54 6.04 11.44
C GLY A 144 -11.68 6.85 10.83
N GLN A 145 -12.11 6.53 9.59
CA GLN A 145 -13.17 7.23 8.86
C GLN A 145 -14.16 6.24 8.27
N ARG A 146 -15.24 6.00 9.00
CA ARG A 146 -16.27 4.99 8.67
C ARG A 146 -17.46 5.55 7.90
N SER A 147 -17.48 6.82 7.61
CA SER A 147 -18.56 7.47 6.85
C SER A 147 -18.00 8.48 5.87
N LEU A 148 -18.60 8.56 4.71
CA LEU A 148 -18.28 9.50 3.66
C LEU A 148 -19.55 10.22 3.22
N GLU A 149 -19.49 11.55 3.13
CA GLU A 149 -20.58 12.36 2.60
C GLU A 149 -20.50 12.37 1.08
N VAL A 150 -21.48 11.74 0.43
CA VAL A 150 -21.60 11.74 -1.02
C VAL A 150 -22.26 13.03 -1.47
N ARG A 151 -21.46 13.98 -1.94
CA ARG A 151 -21.94 15.20 -2.58
C ARG A 151 -22.10 15.01 -4.07
N GLY A 152 -23.10 15.65 -4.65
CA GLY A 152 -23.37 15.58 -6.10
C GLY A 152 -22.12 15.87 -6.94
N ALA A 153 -22.12 15.42 -8.18
CA ALA A 153 -20.96 15.51 -9.08
C ALA A 153 -20.46 16.95 -9.24
N ASP A 154 -19.28 17.25 -8.70
CA ASP A 154 -18.55 18.48 -9.00
C ASP A 154 -17.98 18.35 -10.43
N PRO A 155 -18.34 19.21 -11.38
CA PRO A 155 -17.89 19.10 -12.77
C PRO A 155 -16.40 19.40 -12.94
N ARG A 156 -15.71 19.92 -11.92
CA ARG A 156 -14.29 20.24 -12.01
C ARG A 156 -13.46 18.98 -12.20
N TRP A 157 -12.57 18.99 -13.18
CA TRP A 157 -11.73 17.84 -13.53
C TRP A 157 -10.73 17.43 -12.42
N TRP A 158 -10.39 18.35 -11.52
CA TRP A 158 -9.51 18.08 -10.37
C TRP A 158 -10.27 17.67 -9.10
N ALA A 159 -11.59 17.61 -9.15
CA ALA A 159 -12.36 17.13 -8.01
C ALA A 159 -11.94 15.69 -7.66
N GLY A 160 -11.66 15.42 -6.40
CA GLY A 160 -11.11 14.16 -5.93
C GLY A 160 -9.57 14.08 -5.88
N CYS A 161 -8.84 15.05 -6.43
CA CYS A 161 -7.38 15.04 -6.34
C CYS A 161 -6.87 15.11 -4.88
N ALA A 162 -7.56 15.85 -4.01
CA ALA A 162 -7.21 15.89 -2.59
C ALA A 162 -7.37 14.52 -1.91
N ASP A 163 -8.44 13.82 -2.24
CA ASP A 163 -8.70 12.47 -1.70
C ASP A 163 -7.66 11.47 -2.20
N LEU A 164 -7.30 11.53 -3.50
CA LEU A 164 -6.25 10.68 -4.07
C LEU A 164 -4.87 11.04 -3.52
N PHE A 165 -4.59 12.30 -3.22
CA PHE A 165 -3.37 12.71 -2.52
C PHE A 165 -3.30 12.10 -1.12
N LEU A 166 -4.36 12.21 -0.33
CA LEU A 166 -4.45 11.61 0.99
C LEU A 166 -4.36 10.09 0.92
N LEU A 167 -4.97 9.48 -0.10
CA LEU A 167 -4.85 8.05 -0.35
C LEU A 167 -3.39 7.64 -0.62
N GLY A 168 -2.65 8.42 -1.41
CA GLY A 168 -1.21 8.20 -1.63
C GLY A 168 -0.39 8.31 -0.35
N MET A 169 -0.74 9.25 0.54
CA MET A 169 -0.10 9.37 1.86
C MET A 169 -0.38 8.14 2.73
N THR A 170 -1.63 7.73 2.87
CA THR A 170 -2.02 6.56 3.68
C THR A 170 -1.44 5.27 3.13
N HIS A 171 -1.41 5.09 1.82
CA HIS A 171 -0.81 3.94 1.16
C HIS A 171 0.65 3.69 1.60
N ILE A 172 1.46 4.74 1.68
CA ILE A 172 2.85 4.61 2.16
C ILE A 172 2.92 4.52 3.69
N ALA A 173 2.12 5.31 4.40
CA ALA A 173 2.17 5.37 5.86
C ALA A 173 1.73 4.04 6.51
N GLU A 174 0.78 3.35 5.91
CA GLU A 174 0.25 2.05 6.37
C GLU A 174 0.97 0.87 5.72
N GLY A 175 1.64 1.06 4.57
CA GLY A 175 2.42 0.04 3.88
C GLY A 175 3.74 -0.25 4.60
N ALA A 176 3.75 -1.23 5.51
CA ALA A 176 4.94 -1.62 6.27
C ALA A 176 6.11 -2.03 5.36
N ASP A 177 5.84 -2.63 4.22
CA ASP A 177 6.82 -3.00 3.19
C ASP A 177 7.47 -1.77 2.54
N HIS A 178 6.70 -0.74 2.19
CA HIS A 178 7.22 0.52 1.66
C HIS A 178 8.10 1.25 2.67
N LEU A 179 7.65 1.32 3.92
CA LEU A 179 8.41 1.98 4.98
C LEU A 179 9.69 1.21 5.31
N LEU A 180 9.62 -0.13 5.40
CA LEU A 180 10.80 -0.97 5.66
C LEU A 180 11.77 -0.92 4.49
N PHE A 181 11.29 -0.96 3.25
CA PHE A 181 12.09 -0.79 2.06
C PHE A 181 12.86 0.55 2.08
N LEU A 182 12.14 1.66 2.28
CA LEU A 182 12.75 3.00 2.31
C LEU A 182 13.75 3.13 3.44
N LEU A 183 13.41 2.71 4.67
CA LEU A 183 14.34 2.71 5.80
C LEU A 183 15.60 1.90 5.52
N THR A 184 15.45 0.74 4.88
CA THR A 184 16.57 -0.14 4.54
C THR A 184 17.52 0.53 3.53
N LEU A 185 17.00 1.24 2.53
CA LEU A 185 17.80 2.02 1.60
C LEU A 185 18.48 3.24 2.27
N LEU A 186 17.85 3.82 3.28
CA LEU A 186 18.42 4.94 4.04
C LEU A 186 19.58 4.49 4.95
N LEU A 187 19.62 3.24 5.40
CA LEU A 187 20.68 2.75 6.31
C LEU A 187 22.10 3.02 5.80
N PRO A 188 22.47 2.77 4.53
CA PRO A 188 23.82 3.07 4.04
C PRO A 188 23.96 4.49 3.47
N ALA A 189 22.89 5.26 3.31
CA ALA A 189 22.84 6.50 2.51
C ALA A 189 23.90 7.55 2.86
N ALA A 190 24.29 7.61 4.13
CA ALA A 190 25.30 8.55 4.62
C ALA A 190 26.75 8.08 4.44
N LEU A 191 26.97 6.85 3.97
CA LEU A 191 28.29 6.20 3.92
C LEU A 191 28.82 6.11 2.49
N LEU A 192 30.15 6.19 2.36
CA LEU A 192 30.82 5.90 1.10
C LEU A 192 31.11 4.40 1.00
N ALA A 193 30.90 3.85 -0.19
CA ALA A 193 31.30 2.47 -0.49
C ALA A 193 32.78 2.43 -0.92
N GLY A 194 33.52 1.46 -0.41
CA GLY A 194 34.91 1.19 -0.79
C GLY A 194 35.30 -0.24 -0.42
N ASP A 195 36.08 -0.90 -1.24
CA ASP A 195 36.59 -2.27 -1.05
C ASP A 195 35.53 -3.29 -0.62
N GLY A 196 34.34 -3.22 -1.24
CA GLY A 196 33.22 -4.10 -0.93
C GLY A 196 32.61 -3.90 0.46
N ARG A 197 32.85 -2.76 1.09
CA ARG A 197 32.35 -2.42 2.44
C ARG A 197 31.85 -0.98 2.50
N TRP A 198 30.90 -0.75 3.40
CA TRP A 198 30.50 0.61 3.78
C TRP A 198 31.56 1.23 4.70
N GLY A 199 32.11 2.34 4.25
CA GLY A 199 33.25 3.01 4.87
C GLY A 199 32.86 4.23 5.72
N ARG A 200 33.57 5.34 5.50
CA ARG A 200 33.41 6.59 6.26
C ARG A 200 32.15 7.36 5.85
N PHE A 201 31.74 8.30 6.68
CA PHE A 201 30.70 9.29 6.38
C PHE A 201 31.08 10.12 5.14
N GLY A 202 30.18 10.15 4.16
CA GLY A 202 30.39 10.84 2.88
C GLY A 202 30.12 12.35 2.90
N GLY A 203 29.59 12.86 4.01
CA GLY A 203 29.21 14.27 4.17
C GLY A 203 27.75 14.54 3.79
N ARG A 204 27.29 15.74 4.16
CA ARG A 204 25.89 16.16 3.97
C ARG A 204 25.48 16.23 2.49
N ARG A 205 26.38 16.70 1.63
CA ARG A 205 26.12 16.79 0.18
C ARG A 205 25.95 15.41 -0.45
N HIS A 206 26.79 14.45 -0.07
CA HIS A 206 26.67 13.07 -0.53
C HIS A 206 25.33 12.50 -0.12
N LEU A 207 24.95 12.62 1.16
CA LEU A 207 23.66 12.17 1.67
C LEU A 207 22.50 12.79 0.90
N ALA A 208 22.47 14.12 0.73
CA ALA A 208 21.40 14.81 0.04
C ALA A 208 21.24 14.34 -1.42
N VAL A 209 22.35 14.21 -2.16
CA VAL A 209 22.35 13.72 -3.54
C VAL A 209 21.89 12.26 -3.61
N TYR A 210 22.35 11.41 -2.69
CA TYR A 210 21.92 10.02 -2.61
C TYR A 210 20.41 9.91 -2.38
N LEU A 211 19.90 10.62 -1.38
CA LEU A 211 18.48 10.62 -1.03
C LEU A 211 17.62 11.10 -2.19
N LEU A 212 17.95 12.25 -2.77
CA LEU A 212 17.23 12.78 -3.92
C LEU A 212 17.21 11.78 -5.07
N LYS A 213 18.36 11.21 -5.42
CA LYS A 213 18.48 10.24 -6.52
C LYS A 213 17.65 8.99 -6.28
N VAL A 214 17.70 8.42 -5.08
CA VAL A 214 17.01 7.16 -4.76
C VAL A 214 15.51 7.37 -4.66
N VAL A 215 15.07 8.40 -3.94
CA VAL A 215 13.63 8.69 -3.75
C VAL A 215 12.99 9.04 -5.09
N SER A 216 13.55 9.99 -5.85
CA SER A 216 12.97 10.38 -7.14
C SER A 216 12.97 9.24 -8.16
N ALA A 217 14.02 8.41 -8.19
CA ALA A 217 14.08 7.27 -9.10
C ALA A 217 13.02 6.21 -8.75
N PHE A 218 12.81 5.93 -7.46
CA PHE A 218 11.76 5.05 -7.01
C PHE A 218 10.37 5.59 -7.38
N THR A 219 10.09 6.87 -7.09
CA THR A 219 8.81 7.51 -7.42
C THR A 219 8.53 7.50 -8.92
N LEU A 220 9.55 7.76 -9.76
CA LEU A 220 9.40 7.69 -11.21
C LEU A 220 9.06 6.28 -11.70
N GLY A 221 9.75 5.25 -11.19
CA GLY A 221 9.44 3.85 -11.52
C GLY A 221 8.03 3.47 -11.09
N HIS A 222 7.66 3.82 -9.85
CA HIS A 222 6.34 3.58 -9.27
C HIS A 222 5.23 4.26 -10.10
N SER A 223 5.40 5.54 -10.40
CA SER A 223 4.44 6.32 -11.20
C SER A 223 4.23 5.74 -12.59
N LEU A 224 5.29 5.24 -13.23
CA LEU A 224 5.21 4.66 -14.56
C LEU A 224 4.33 3.40 -14.58
N THR A 225 4.59 2.45 -13.68
CA THR A 225 3.80 1.21 -13.64
C THR A 225 2.39 1.44 -13.12
N LEU A 226 2.20 2.36 -12.19
CA LEU A 226 0.88 2.79 -11.74
C LEU A 226 0.07 3.37 -12.90
N ALA A 227 0.65 4.24 -13.72
CA ALA A 227 -0.01 4.82 -14.89
C ALA A 227 -0.32 3.75 -15.95
N LEU A 228 0.62 2.86 -16.24
CA LEU A 228 0.42 1.75 -17.19
C LEU A 228 -0.69 0.79 -16.73
N GLY A 229 -0.74 0.48 -15.46
CA GLY A 229 -1.79 -0.35 -14.88
C GLY A 229 -3.14 0.36 -14.90
N ALA A 230 -3.19 1.64 -14.51
CA ALA A 230 -4.40 2.45 -14.54
C ALA A 230 -4.99 2.60 -15.96
N LEU A 231 -4.15 2.58 -16.99
CA LEU A 231 -4.57 2.53 -18.40
C LEU A 231 -4.99 1.12 -18.85
N GLY A 232 -4.91 0.11 -17.98
CA GLY A 232 -5.22 -1.27 -18.32
C GLY A 232 -4.17 -1.95 -19.22
N ALA A 233 -3.02 -1.29 -19.48
CA ALA A 233 -1.96 -1.83 -20.33
C ALA A 233 -1.19 -2.98 -19.69
N VAL A 234 -1.15 -3.03 -18.35
CA VAL A 234 -0.46 -4.08 -17.59
C VAL A 234 -1.37 -4.57 -16.48
N ARG A 235 -1.61 -5.87 -16.45
CA ARG A 235 -2.31 -6.55 -15.35
C ARG A 235 -1.46 -7.73 -14.92
N VAL A 236 -1.04 -7.73 -13.67
CA VAL A 236 -0.22 -8.80 -13.08
C VAL A 236 -0.95 -9.32 -11.84
N PRO A 237 -1.01 -10.63 -11.64
CA PRO A 237 -1.58 -11.20 -10.42
C PRO A 237 -0.87 -10.64 -9.17
N ALA A 238 -1.61 -10.45 -8.08
CA ALA A 238 -1.08 -9.81 -6.86
C ALA A 238 0.09 -10.60 -6.23
N ARG A 239 -0.02 -11.93 -6.11
CA ARG A 239 0.98 -12.79 -5.46
C ARG A 239 2.41 -12.62 -5.98
N PRO A 240 2.70 -12.75 -7.31
CA PRO A 240 4.06 -12.56 -7.82
C PRO A 240 4.56 -11.13 -7.61
N VAL A 241 3.68 -10.13 -7.61
CA VAL A 241 4.06 -8.73 -7.33
C VAL A 241 4.45 -8.57 -5.86
N GLU A 242 3.65 -9.07 -4.95
CA GLU A 242 3.92 -9.03 -3.50
C GLU A 242 5.19 -9.80 -3.13
N PHE A 243 5.41 -10.96 -3.74
CA PHE A 243 6.67 -11.70 -3.60
C PHE A 243 7.87 -10.87 -4.09
N ALA A 244 7.75 -10.21 -5.24
CA ALA A 244 8.80 -9.37 -5.80
C ALA A 244 9.05 -8.12 -4.94
N ILE A 245 8.01 -7.54 -4.31
CA ILE A 245 8.15 -6.47 -3.31
C ILE A 245 8.98 -6.97 -2.12
N ALA A 246 8.63 -8.11 -1.53
CA ALA A 246 9.41 -8.68 -0.43
C ALA A 246 10.86 -8.99 -0.84
N ALA A 247 11.07 -9.51 -2.05
CA ALA A 247 12.41 -9.74 -2.60
C ALA A 247 13.21 -8.44 -2.76
N SER A 248 12.57 -7.32 -3.16
CA SER A 248 13.23 -6.01 -3.25
C SER A 248 13.74 -5.50 -1.89
N ILE A 249 13.00 -5.77 -0.82
CA ILE A 249 13.42 -5.47 0.55
C ILE A 249 14.63 -6.32 0.95
N LEU A 250 14.62 -7.62 0.62
CA LEU A 250 15.77 -8.49 0.88
C LEU A 250 17.02 -8.00 0.17
N VAL A 251 16.92 -7.64 -1.11
CA VAL A 251 18.04 -7.10 -1.91
C VAL A 251 18.55 -5.79 -1.29
N SER A 252 17.64 -4.91 -0.83
CA SER A 252 17.99 -3.66 -0.14
C SER A 252 18.68 -3.92 1.20
N ALA A 253 18.23 -4.93 1.95
CA ALA A 253 18.85 -5.35 3.21
C ALA A 253 20.28 -5.89 2.98
N LEU A 254 20.48 -6.72 1.96
CA LEU A 254 21.80 -7.19 1.56
C LEU A 254 22.72 -6.05 1.12
N HIS A 255 22.17 -5.07 0.37
CA HIS A 255 22.91 -3.87 0.00
C HIS A 255 23.27 -3.02 1.23
N ALA A 256 22.34 -2.86 2.17
CA ALA A 256 22.63 -2.17 3.44
C ALA A 256 23.70 -2.90 4.28
N TRP A 257 23.75 -4.22 4.23
CA TRP A 257 24.80 -5.02 4.87
C TRP A 257 26.16 -4.86 4.18
N ARG A 258 26.19 -5.02 2.83
CA ARG A 258 27.36 -4.85 1.96
C ARG A 258 26.97 -4.08 0.70
N PRO A 259 27.80 -3.16 0.20
CA PRO A 259 27.50 -2.44 -1.04
C PRO A 259 27.52 -3.40 -2.23
N LEU A 260 26.32 -3.81 -2.70
CA LEU A 260 26.16 -4.71 -3.84
C LEU A 260 26.26 -3.96 -5.18
N PHE A 261 25.67 -2.76 -5.23
CA PHE A 261 25.57 -1.96 -6.46
C PHE A 261 25.94 -0.47 -6.21
N PRO A 262 27.15 -0.18 -5.70
CA PRO A 262 27.56 1.19 -5.39
C PRO A 262 27.53 2.08 -6.63
N GLY A 263 26.93 3.26 -6.50
CA GLY A 263 26.75 4.23 -7.57
C GLY A 263 25.56 3.94 -8.51
N ARG A 264 24.93 2.77 -8.41
CA ARG A 264 23.77 2.37 -9.22
C ARG A 264 22.46 2.33 -8.42
N GLU A 265 22.46 2.83 -7.19
CA GLU A 265 21.33 2.76 -6.26
C GLU A 265 20.05 3.38 -6.85
N GLY A 266 20.19 4.47 -7.62
CA GLY A 266 19.05 5.09 -8.29
C GLY A 266 18.40 4.17 -9.35
N TRP A 267 19.20 3.45 -10.16
CA TRP A 267 18.65 2.52 -11.14
C TRP A 267 17.95 1.33 -10.49
N VAL A 268 18.52 0.84 -9.41
CA VAL A 268 17.91 -0.25 -8.62
C VAL A 268 16.64 0.24 -7.96
N ALA A 269 16.64 1.44 -7.39
CA ALA A 269 15.44 2.05 -6.81
C ALA A 269 14.34 2.26 -7.85
N ALA A 270 14.68 2.69 -9.08
CA ALA A 270 13.71 2.79 -10.17
C ALA A 270 13.09 1.41 -10.52
N GLY A 271 13.92 0.36 -10.61
CA GLY A 271 13.45 -1.01 -10.84
C GLY A 271 12.52 -1.51 -9.74
N PHE A 272 12.83 -1.21 -8.48
CA PHE A 272 11.96 -1.54 -7.36
C PHE A 272 10.67 -0.71 -7.38
N GLY A 273 10.75 0.57 -7.74
CA GLY A 273 9.58 1.41 -7.96
C GLY A 273 8.63 0.81 -9.01
N LEU A 274 9.16 0.30 -10.12
CA LEU A 274 8.35 -0.38 -11.14
C LEU A 274 7.57 -1.57 -10.55
N VAL A 275 8.19 -2.37 -9.70
CA VAL A 275 7.54 -3.51 -9.05
C VAL A 275 6.46 -3.04 -8.05
N HIS A 276 6.80 -2.06 -7.20
CA HIS A 276 5.87 -1.57 -6.17
C HIS A 276 4.65 -0.88 -6.78
N GLY A 277 4.80 -0.16 -7.91
CA GLY A 277 3.69 0.50 -8.58
C GLY A 277 2.67 -0.48 -9.17
N LEU A 278 3.06 -1.73 -9.48
CA LEU A 278 2.14 -2.76 -9.97
C LEU A 278 1.14 -3.21 -8.90
N ALA A 279 1.50 -3.16 -7.63
CA ALA A 279 0.63 -3.61 -6.55
C ALA A 279 -0.67 -2.79 -6.43
N PHE A 280 -0.61 -1.49 -6.76
CA PHE A 280 -1.76 -0.58 -6.66
C PHE A 280 -2.41 -0.27 -8.02
N ALA A 281 -1.83 -0.77 -9.10
CA ALA A 281 -2.24 -0.46 -10.46
C ALA A 281 -3.68 -0.90 -10.79
N SER A 282 -4.10 -2.09 -10.31
CA SER A 282 -5.45 -2.61 -10.52
C SER A 282 -6.51 -1.74 -9.85
N ALA A 283 -6.27 -1.29 -8.63
CA ALA A 283 -7.22 -0.46 -7.89
C ALA A 283 -7.54 0.87 -8.58
N ILE A 284 -6.55 1.49 -9.23
CA ILE A 284 -6.80 2.72 -10.02
C ILE A 284 -7.46 2.38 -11.37
N ALA A 285 -7.12 1.26 -11.99
CA ALA A 285 -7.73 0.84 -13.26
C ALA A 285 -9.24 0.62 -13.11
N ASP A 286 -9.66 0.03 -12.00
CA ASP A 286 -11.06 -0.29 -11.74
C ASP A 286 -11.94 0.96 -11.55
N LEU A 287 -11.33 2.10 -11.17
CA LEU A 287 -12.01 3.40 -11.11
C LEU A 287 -12.46 3.95 -12.47
N ARG A 288 -11.97 3.41 -13.59
CA ARG A 288 -12.34 3.80 -14.97
C ARG A 288 -12.38 5.32 -15.18
N LEU A 289 -11.35 6.02 -14.69
CA LEU A 289 -11.21 7.46 -14.84
C LEU A 289 -10.95 7.82 -16.32
N ASP A 290 -11.43 9.00 -16.75
CA ASP A 290 -11.10 9.52 -18.08
C ASP A 290 -9.65 10.04 -18.15
N GLY A 291 -9.14 10.28 -19.37
CA GLY A 291 -7.72 10.58 -19.61
C GLY A 291 -7.18 11.75 -18.75
N ALA A 292 -7.89 12.87 -18.64
CA ALA A 292 -7.44 14.02 -17.86
C ALA A 292 -7.56 13.78 -16.34
N ARG A 293 -8.65 13.17 -15.91
CA ARG A 293 -8.88 12.81 -14.50
C ARG A 293 -7.94 11.72 -14.04
N LEU A 294 -7.67 10.75 -14.91
CA LEU A 294 -6.69 9.69 -14.63
C LEU A 294 -5.30 10.31 -14.44
N ALA A 295 -4.85 11.17 -15.33
CA ALA A 295 -3.55 11.82 -15.23
C ALA A 295 -3.44 12.67 -13.95
N ALA A 296 -4.46 13.48 -13.64
CA ALA A 296 -4.50 14.29 -12.43
C ALA A 296 -4.56 13.41 -11.15
N GLY A 297 -5.33 12.34 -11.19
CA GLY A 297 -5.46 11.40 -10.07
C GLY A 297 -4.16 10.66 -9.77
N VAL A 298 -3.51 10.11 -10.80
CA VAL A 298 -2.20 9.46 -10.68
C VAL A 298 -1.15 10.45 -10.17
N LEU A 299 -1.15 11.69 -10.67
CA LEU A 299 -0.23 12.72 -10.18
C LEU A 299 -0.50 13.06 -8.72
N ALA A 300 -1.75 13.28 -8.33
CA ALA A 300 -2.12 13.59 -6.95
C ALA A 300 -1.74 12.46 -5.99
N PHE A 301 -2.02 11.21 -6.36
CA PHE A 301 -1.64 10.03 -5.59
C PHE A 301 -0.12 9.93 -5.39
N ASN A 302 0.67 10.10 -6.47
CA ASN A 302 2.13 10.08 -6.39
C ASN A 302 2.71 11.25 -5.56
N LEU A 303 2.10 12.44 -5.61
CA LEU A 303 2.47 13.55 -4.73
C LEU A 303 2.22 13.21 -3.25
N GLY A 304 1.15 12.47 -2.95
CA GLY A 304 0.89 11.94 -1.60
C GLY A 304 1.96 10.98 -1.14
N ILE A 305 2.38 10.04 -1.99
CA ILE A 305 3.51 9.13 -1.75
C ILE A 305 4.77 9.94 -1.42
N GLU A 306 5.11 10.91 -2.28
CA GLU A 306 6.32 11.72 -2.13
C GLU A 306 6.31 12.56 -0.85
N ALA A 307 5.15 13.05 -0.43
CA ALA A 307 4.99 13.80 0.82
C ALA A 307 5.39 12.97 2.05
N ILE A 308 4.94 11.72 2.16
CA ILE A 308 5.33 10.82 3.27
C ILE A 308 6.80 10.40 3.16
N GLN A 309 7.29 10.13 1.97
CA GLN A 309 8.72 9.82 1.77
C GLN A 309 9.61 11.00 2.18
N ALA A 310 9.24 12.22 1.78
CA ALA A 310 9.95 13.44 2.17
C ALA A 310 9.92 13.66 3.69
N LEU A 311 8.77 13.41 4.33
CA LEU A 311 8.64 13.48 5.79
C LEU A 311 9.57 12.47 6.48
N LEU A 312 9.59 11.23 6.02
CA LEU A 312 10.47 10.19 6.57
C LEU A 312 11.96 10.57 6.38
N VAL A 313 12.32 11.05 5.20
CA VAL A 313 13.68 11.55 4.92
C VAL A 313 14.03 12.73 5.83
N ALA A 314 13.12 13.67 6.04
CA ALA A 314 13.35 14.83 6.92
C ALA A 314 13.60 14.42 8.38
N ILE A 315 12.98 13.32 8.83
CA ILE A 315 13.21 12.76 10.17
C ILE A 315 14.53 11.98 10.22
N VAL A 316 14.79 11.12 9.24
CA VAL A 316 15.92 10.18 9.27
C VAL A 316 17.24 10.84 8.87
N ALA A 317 17.26 11.75 7.90
CA ALA A 317 18.50 12.36 7.41
C ALA A 317 19.31 13.11 8.49
N PRO A 318 18.72 13.92 9.38
CA PRO A 318 19.45 14.52 10.50
C PRO A 318 20.07 13.49 11.44
N LEU A 319 19.35 12.38 11.72
CA LEU A 319 19.85 11.29 12.56
C LEU A 319 21.06 10.62 11.92
N LEU A 320 21.01 10.40 10.60
CA LEU A 320 22.14 9.85 9.83
C LEU A 320 23.35 10.79 9.89
N VAL A 321 23.17 12.10 9.71
CA VAL A 321 24.25 13.08 9.79
C VAL A 321 24.91 13.06 11.17
N LEU A 322 24.13 12.94 12.24
CA LEU A 322 24.63 12.96 13.63
C LEU A 322 25.31 11.65 14.03
N THR A 323 24.90 10.52 13.47
CA THR A 323 25.30 9.19 13.96
C THR A 323 26.25 8.45 13.02
N ALA A 324 26.25 8.72 11.71
CA ALA A 324 26.98 7.94 10.71
C ALA A 324 28.51 7.93 10.92
N GLY A 325 29.07 8.93 11.61
CA GLY A 325 30.49 8.96 11.99
C GLY A 325 30.86 8.08 13.19
N ASN A 326 29.87 7.55 13.93
CA ASN A 326 30.13 6.80 15.15
C ASN A 326 30.31 5.29 14.87
N PRO A 327 31.18 4.59 15.62
CA PRO A 327 31.31 3.14 15.50
C PRO A 327 30.01 2.37 15.76
N SER A 328 29.19 2.84 16.71
CA SER A 328 27.87 2.28 17.04
C SER A 328 26.92 2.28 15.85
N TYR A 329 27.01 3.26 14.95
CA TYR A 329 26.21 3.28 13.74
C TYR A 329 26.45 2.08 12.81
N ARG A 330 27.70 1.63 12.71
CA ARG A 330 28.04 0.44 11.89
C ARG A 330 27.34 -0.82 12.41
N VAL A 331 27.24 -0.94 13.73
CA VAL A 331 26.52 -2.07 14.37
C VAL A 331 25.02 -1.91 14.14
N ALA A 332 24.44 -0.73 14.41
CA ALA A 332 23.03 -0.44 14.24
C ALA A 332 22.57 -0.70 12.78
N ARG A 333 23.36 -0.23 11.79
CA ARG A 333 23.08 -0.49 10.37
C ARG A 333 23.02 -2.00 10.05
N LYS A 334 24.00 -2.78 10.55
CA LYS A 334 24.04 -4.22 10.32
C LYS A 334 22.86 -4.92 10.97
N ILE A 335 22.51 -4.56 12.20
CA ILE A 335 21.34 -5.12 12.89
C ILE A 335 20.07 -4.78 12.12
N GLY A 336 19.88 -3.52 11.73
CA GLY A 336 18.74 -3.10 10.91
C GLY A 336 18.64 -3.86 9.58
N ALA A 337 19.77 -4.06 8.90
CA ALA A 337 19.82 -4.84 7.67
C ALA A 337 19.44 -6.33 7.90
N VAL A 338 19.89 -6.94 8.99
CA VAL A 338 19.51 -8.33 9.32
C VAL A 338 18.03 -8.43 9.64
N LEU A 339 17.49 -7.52 10.46
CA LEU A 339 16.08 -7.53 10.82
C LEU A 339 15.19 -7.34 9.58
N ALA A 340 15.53 -6.38 8.71
CA ALA A 340 14.80 -6.18 7.46
C ALA A 340 14.90 -7.40 6.53
N GLY A 341 16.08 -8.03 6.46
CA GLY A 341 16.27 -9.25 5.67
C GLY A 341 15.46 -10.43 6.18
N VAL A 342 15.40 -10.63 7.51
CA VAL A 342 14.57 -11.68 8.13
C VAL A 342 13.08 -11.44 7.82
N MET A 343 12.60 -10.20 8.00
CA MET A 343 11.21 -9.85 7.68
C MET A 343 10.89 -10.09 6.20
N ALA A 344 11.79 -9.69 5.30
CA ALA A 344 11.61 -9.92 3.87
C ALA A 344 11.49 -11.42 3.54
N VAL A 345 12.33 -12.28 4.15
CA VAL A 345 12.27 -13.74 3.96
C VAL A 345 10.95 -14.30 4.50
N VAL A 346 10.50 -13.87 5.67
CA VAL A 346 9.20 -14.27 6.23
C VAL A 346 8.07 -13.91 5.28
N TRP A 347 8.06 -12.67 4.78
CA TRP A 347 7.03 -12.21 3.83
C TRP A 347 7.09 -12.94 2.48
N MET A 348 8.29 -13.25 1.98
CA MET A 348 8.43 -14.08 0.78
C MET A 348 7.85 -15.48 1.00
N ALA A 349 8.10 -16.09 2.16
CA ALA A 349 7.57 -17.42 2.48
C ALA A 349 6.03 -17.42 2.64
N GLN A 350 5.44 -16.31 3.11
CA GLN A 350 4.00 -16.15 3.23
C GLN A 350 3.30 -15.90 1.87
N ARG A 351 4.05 -15.39 0.88
CA ARG A 351 3.53 -14.99 -0.43
C ARG A 351 3.94 -15.96 -1.56
N ALA A 352 4.75 -16.98 -1.26
CA ALA A 352 5.11 -18.06 -2.16
C ALA A 352 4.00 -19.11 -2.22
#